data_2dc4bb0c2574c626c4bc4ff1974eb621
#
_entry.id   2dc4bb0c2574c626c4bc4ff1974eb621
#
_cell.length_a   1.000
_cell.length_b   1.000
_cell.length_c   1.000
_cell.angle_alpha   90.00
_cell.angle_beta   90.00
_cell.angle_gamma   90.00
#
_symmetry.space_group_name_H-M   'P 1'
#
loop_
_entity.id
_entity.type
_entity.pdbx_description
1 polymer ?
#
loop_
_entity_poly.entity_id
_entity_poly.type
_entity_poly.pdbx_seq_one_letter_code
_entity_poly.pdbx_strand_id
1 'polypeptide(L)'
;YEPFPEEVIRQMASRIADLHFAPTDVNKQALLKENIDNDKIYVVGNTVIDALFCLSEDVISQAKKFYEENNIEINDKLILITAHRRENHGERIDRIINAISYLAKKYDDHIFVIPVHPNPNVKEKFYSRLSDLKNIKLLKPLDYPYLVYLMKNAKLILTDSGGIQEEAPSFACPTLVMRYETERKEGIEVGVSKLVGADYDKIVAEAEKILTKDISQTRL
;
A
#
# COMPACT_ATOMS: atom_id res chain seq x y z
N TYR A 1 -20.01 -9.74 -11.72
CA TYR A 1 -20.44 -9.18 -10.41
C TYR A 1 -19.45 -9.46 -9.28
N GLU A 2 -18.17 -9.62 -9.59
CA GLU A 2 -17.11 -9.76 -8.62
C GLU A 2 -16.28 -8.46 -8.54
N PRO A 3 -15.87 -8.01 -7.34
CA PRO A 3 -16.14 -8.61 -6.04
C PRO A 3 -17.60 -8.38 -5.58
N PHE A 4 -18.23 -9.42 -5.07
CA PHE A 4 -19.59 -9.31 -4.51
C PHE A 4 -19.53 -8.97 -3.00
N PRO A 5 -20.39 -8.07 -2.47
CA PRO A 5 -21.49 -7.35 -3.16
C PRO A 5 -21.09 -5.98 -3.76
N GLU A 6 -19.83 -5.56 -3.64
CA GLU A 6 -19.37 -4.21 -3.97
C GLU A 6 -19.66 -3.84 -5.42
N GLU A 7 -19.41 -4.73 -6.37
CA GLU A 7 -19.64 -4.47 -7.79
C GLU A 7 -21.14 -4.34 -8.10
N VAL A 8 -21.99 -5.11 -7.47
CA VAL A 8 -23.44 -4.97 -7.59
C VAL A 8 -23.91 -3.61 -7.08
N ILE A 9 -23.42 -3.19 -5.92
CA ILE A 9 -23.74 -1.88 -5.32
C ILE A 9 -23.25 -0.75 -6.24
N ARG A 10 -22.04 -0.86 -6.79
CA ARG A 10 -21.50 0.12 -7.75
C ARG A 10 -22.40 0.25 -8.97
N GLN A 11 -22.82 -0.87 -9.58
CA GLN A 11 -23.71 -0.83 -10.76
C GLN A 11 -25.09 -0.25 -10.44
N MET A 12 -25.64 -0.53 -9.26
CA MET A 12 -26.88 0.10 -8.81
C MET A 12 -26.71 1.61 -8.63
N ALA A 13 -25.62 2.04 -7.98
CA ALA A 13 -25.30 3.46 -7.83
C ALA A 13 -25.14 4.17 -9.17
N SER A 14 -24.50 3.52 -10.16
CA SER A 14 -24.34 4.06 -11.52
C SER A 14 -25.67 4.30 -12.25
N ARG A 15 -26.75 3.58 -11.88
CA ARG A 15 -28.08 3.79 -12.46
C ARG A 15 -28.84 4.96 -11.83
N ILE A 16 -28.44 5.40 -10.65
CA ILE A 16 -29.10 6.47 -9.90
C ILE A 16 -28.33 7.80 -10.06
N ALA A 17 -27.03 7.72 -10.28
CA ALA A 17 -26.16 8.89 -10.38
C ALA A 17 -26.44 9.71 -11.65
N ASP A 18 -26.50 11.02 -11.51
CA ASP A 18 -26.62 11.97 -12.63
C ASP A 18 -25.29 12.20 -13.34
N LEU A 19 -24.18 12.17 -12.59
CA LEU A 19 -22.82 12.39 -13.09
C LEU A 19 -21.87 11.30 -12.56
N HIS A 20 -20.86 10.97 -13.36
CA HIS A 20 -19.84 9.98 -13.06
C HIS A 20 -18.46 10.61 -13.18
N PHE A 21 -17.69 10.59 -12.10
CA PHE A 21 -16.32 11.05 -12.07
C PHE A 21 -15.39 9.83 -12.11
N ALA A 22 -14.82 9.57 -13.29
CA ALA A 22 -13.94 8.43 -13.52
C ALA A 22 -12.49 8.81 -13.22
N PRO A 23 -11.73 7.98 -12.47
CA PRO A 23 -10.31 8.23 -12.23
C PRO A 23 -9.45 8.19 -13.49
N THR A 24 -9.76 7.30 -14.43
CA THR A 24 -8.98 7.06 -15.64
C THR A 24 -9.87 6.85 -16.86
N ASP A 25 -9.28 6.92 -18.06
CA ASP A 25 -9.99 6.56 -19.30
C ASP A 25 -10.45 5.10 -19.30
N VAL A 26 -9.73 4.20 -18.66
CA VAL A 26 -10.13 2.80 -18.51
C VAL A 26 -11.46 2.70 -17.74
N ASN A 27 -11.59 3.46 -16.65
CA ASN A 27 -12.83 3.52 -15.87
C ASN A 27 -13.97 4.15 -16.68
N LYS A 28 -13.69 5.20 -17.46
CA LYS A 28 -14.66 5.79 -18.39
C LYS A 28 -15.16 4.76 -19.40
N GLN A 29 -14.24 3.99 -20.01
CA GLN A 29 -14.62 2.96 -20.97
C GLN A 29 -15.48 1.84 -20.33
N ALA A 30 -15.24 1.53 -19.05
CA ALA A 30 -16.08 0.57 -18.32
C ALA A 30 -17.52 1.09 -18.17
N LEU A 31 -17.70 2.37 -17.81
CA LEU A 31 -19.02 3.00 -17.70
C LEU A 31 -19.75 3.07 -19.06
N LEU A 32 -19.04 3.40 -20.15
CA LEU A 32 -19.59 3.40 -21.51
C LEU A 32 -20.10 2.00 -21.92
N LYS A 33 -19.38 0.93 -21.57
CA LYS A 33 -19.82 -0.45 -21.80
C LYS A 33 -21.08 -0.82 -21.02
N GLU A 34 -21.33 -0.13 -19.92
CA GLU A 34 -22.56 -0.26 -19.13
C GLU A 34 -23.71 0.62 -19.64
N ASN A 35 -23.55 1.24 -20.82
CA ASN A 35 -24.52 2.16 -21.44
C ASN A 35 -24.80 3.43 -20.61
N ILE A 36 -23.80 3.93 -19.92
CA ILE A 36 -23.85 5.28 -19.33
C ILE A 36 -23.50 6.29 -20.43
N ASP A 37 -24.27 7.37 -20.53
CA ASP A 37 -24.09 8.39 -21.55
C ASP A 37 -22.73 9.09 -21.40
N ASN A 38 -22.04 9.31 -22.51
CA ASN A 38 -20.68 9.90 -22.49
C ASN A 38 -20.64 11.32 -21.91
N ASP A 39 -21.70 12.11 -22.06
CA ASP A 39 -21.85 13.47 -21.54
C ASP A 39 -22.04 13.52 -20.02
N LYS A 40 -22.33 12.38 -19.41
CA LYS A 40 -22.41 12.22 -17.94
C LYS A 40 -21.13 11.73 -17.31
N ILE A 41 -20.06 11.43 -18.09
CA ILE A 41 -18.83 10.84 -17.60
C ILE A 41 -17.66 11.82 -17.77
N TYR A 42 -17.04 12.20 -16.66
CA TYR A 42 -15.89 13.10 -16.59
C TYR A 42 -14.67 12.33 -16.08
N VAL A 43 -13.57 12.35 -16.84
CA VAL A 43 -12.28 11.81 -16.36
C VAL A 43 -11.59 12.91 -15.57
N VAL A 44 -11.48 12.73 -14.28
CA VAL A 44 -11.02 13.77 -13.34
C VAL A 44 -9.75 13.41 -12.57
N GLY A 45 -9.21 12.22 -12.80
CA GLY A 45 -8.12 11.69 -11.98
C GLY A 45 -8.63 11.04 -10.69
N ASN A 46 -7.70 10.51 -9.90
CA ASN A 46 -8.02 9.92 -8.61
C ASN A 46 -7.93 10.99 -7.52
N THR A 47 -9.05 11.39 -6.94
CA THR A 47 -9.14 12.44 -5.92
C THR A 47 -8.36 12.14 -4.63
N VAL A 48 -8.01 10.87 -4.37
CA VAL A 48 -7.13 10.52 -3.25
C VAL A 48 -5.73 11.13 -3.40
N ILE A 49 -5.28 11.32 -4.65
CA ILE A 49 -3.98 11.96 -4.93
C ILE A 49 -4.00 13.43 -4.54
N ASP A 50 -5.10 14.14 -4.83
CA ASP A 50 -5.26 15.53 -4.37
C ASP A 50 -5.25 15.61 -2.84
N ALA A 51 -5.89 14.65 -2.17
CA ALA A 51 -5.90 14.57 -0.70
C ALA A 51 -4.48 14.42 -0.10
N LEU A 52 -3.57 13.71 -0.78
CA LEU A 52 -2.15 13.62 -0.36
C LEU A 52 -1.48 15.00 -0.34
N PHE A 53 -1.75 15.82 -1.35
CA PHE A 53 -1.16 17.15 -1.49
C PHE A 53 -1.86 18.23 -0.63
N CYS A 54 -3.05 17.93 -0.09
CA CYS A 54 -3.75 18.83 0.85
C CYS A 54 -3.22 18.74 2.29
N LEU A 55 -2.30 17.82 2.60
CA LEU A 55 -1.72 17.73 3.94
C LEU A 55 -0.80 18.94 4.20
N SER A 56 -1.14 19.74 5.22
CA SER A 56 -0.36 20.92 5.60
C SER A 56 1.00 20.53 6.22
N GLU A 57 1.94 21.47 6.19
CA GLU A 57 3.26 21.27 6.83
C GLU A 57 3.13 21.01 8.33
N ASP A 58 2.15 21.59 9.00
CA ASP A 58 1.88 21.36 10.42
C ASP A 58 1.51 19.90 10.69
N VAL A 59 0.66 19.31 9.85
CA VAL A 59 0.24 17.92 9.95
C VAL A 59 1.43 16.97 9.70
N ILE A 60 2.27 17.29 8.72
CA ILE A 60 3.49 16.53 8.43
C ILE A 60 4.49 16.64 9.61
N SER A 61 4.63 17.83 10.21
CA SER A 61 5.48 18.03 11.38
C SER A 61 4.99 17.25 12.61
N GLN A 62 3.66 17.19 12.83
CA GLN A 62 3.07 16.37 13.89
C GLN A 62 3.34 14.87 13.66
N ALA A 63 3.24 14.40 12.41
CA ALA A 63 3.56 13.02 12.08
C ALA A 63 5.04 12.69 12.39
N LYS A 64 5.96 13.57 12.01
CA LYS A 64 7.38 13.42 12.33
C LYS A 64 7.60 13.30 13.83
N LYS A 65 7.05 14.23 14.61
CA LYS A 65 7.15 14.25 16.07
C LYS A 65 6.60 12.98 16.71
N PHE A 66 5.47 12.47 16.20
CA PHE A 66 4.89 11.20 16.67
C PHE A 66 5.88 10.04 16.54
N TYR A 67 6.61 9.92 15.40
CA TYR A 67 7.58 8.84 15.22
C TYR A 67 8.81 9.02 16.10
N GLU A 68 9.31 10.25 16.28
CA GLU A 68 10.40 10.56 17.17
C GLU A 68 10.07 10.19 18.65
N GLU A 69 8.88 10.55 19.13
CA GLU A 69 8.39 10.23 20.49
C GLU A 69 8.19 8.72 20.69
N ASN A 70 7.94 7.96 19.63
CA ASN A 70 7.83 6.49 19.69
C ASN A 70 9.15 5.76 19.40
N ASN A 71 10.28 6.47 19.35
CA ASN A 71 11.60 5.91 19.03
C ASN A 71 11.62 5.15 17.70
N ILE A 72 10.97 5.73 16.69
CA ILE A 72 10.96 5.22 15.31
C ILE A 72 11.72 6.23 14.46
N GLU A 73 12.95 5.89 14.14
CA GLU A 73 13.79 6.71 13.27
C GLU A 73 13.36 6.58 11.81
N ILE A 74 12.84 7.65 11.25
CA ILE A 74 12.44 7.71 9.86
C ILE A 74 13.62 8.21 9.02
N ASN A 75 14.20 7.31 8.27
CA ASN A 75 15.37 7.56 7.40
C ASN A 75 15.22 6.80 6.08
N ASP A 76 16.26 6.84 5.25
CA ASP A 76 16.33 6.20 3.94
C ASP A 76 16.38 4.67 3.96
N LYS A 77 16.32 4.06 5.15
CA LYS A 77 16.26 2.61 5.37
C LYS A 77 14.90 2.13 5.87
N LEU A 78 13.88 2.99 5.81
CA LEU A 78 12.52 2.65 6.22
C LEU A 78 11.84 1.70 5.22
N ILE A 79 11.27 0.63 5.74
CA ILE A 79 10.41 -0.30 5.00
C ILE A 79 9.02 -0.26 5.64
N LEU A 80 8.02 0.15 4.87
CA LEU A 80 6.63 0.14 5.30
C LEU A 80 5.95 -1.17 4.88
N ILE A 81 5.24 -1.81 5.82
CA ILE A 81 4.53 -3.07 5.55
C ILE A 81 3.09 -2.96 5.99
N THR A 82 2.16 -3.32 5.11
CA THR A 82 0.74 -3.47 5.45
C THR A 82 0.20 -4.78 4.86
N ALA A 83 -0.44 -5.61 5.69
CA ALA A 83 -1.05 -6.86 5.25
C ALA A 83 -2.30 -7.14 6.09
N HIS A 84 -3.46 -7.15 5.41
CA HIS A 84 -4.75 -7.29 6.09
C HIS A 84 -5.86 -7.90 5.23
N ARG A 85 -5.62 -8.11 3.94
CA ARG A 85 -6.63 -8.64 3.01
C ARG A 85 -7.05 -10.06 3.40
N ARG A 86 -8.36 -10.34 3.34
CA ARG A 86 -8.93 -11.65 3.67
C ARG A 86 -8.36 -12.77 2.81
N GLU A 87 -8.04 -12.47 1.54
CA GLU A 87 -7.42 -13.42 0.62
C GLU A 87 -6.04 -13.90 1.06
N ASN A 88 -5.36 -13.14 1.92
CA ASN A 88 -4.07 -13.50 2.50
C ASN A 88 -4.16 -14.23 3.85
N HIS A 89 -5.35 -14.44 4.40
CA HIS A 89 -5.50 -15.18 5.64
C HIS A 89 -5.07 -16.67 5.48
N GLY A 90 -4.80 -17.34 6.59
CA GLY A 90 -4.35 -18.73 6.60
C GLY A 90 -2.85 -18.86 6.31
N GLU A 91 -2.46 -19.77 5.43
CA GLU A 91 -1.06 -20.04 5.07
C GLU A 91 -0.37 -18.87 4.33
N ARG A 92 -1.14 -18.08 3.59
CA ARG A 92 -0.57 -16.96 2.82
C ARG A 92 0.05 -15.90 3.73
N ILE A 93 -0.63 -15.51 4.81
CA ILE A 93 -0.07 -14.57 5.78
C ILE A 93 1.18 -15.13 6.46
N ASP A 94 1.25 -16.46 6.66
CA ASP A 94 2.43 -17.11 7.25
C ASP A 94 3.64 -17.00 6.32
N ARG A 95 3.44 -17.14 5.01
CA ARG A 95 4.51 -16.95 4.01
C ARG A 95 4.98 -15.49 3.99
N ILE A 96 4.06 -14.52 4.04
CA ILE A 96 4.38 -13.10 4.13
C ILE A 96 5.21 -12.80 5.39
N ILE A 97 4.76 -13.28 6.56
CA ILE A 97 5.47 -13.08 7.82
C ILE A 97 6.86 -13.72 7.80
N ASN A 98 7.01 -14.90 7.18
CA ASN A 98 8.31 -15.53 7.02
C ASN A 98 9.26 -14.70 6.16
N ALA A 99 8.77 -14.13 5.05
CA ALA A 99 9.56 -13.27 4.19
C ALA A 99 9.99 -11.99 4.93
N ILE A 100 9.07 -11.36 5.66
CA ILE A 100 9.38 -10.19 6.49
C ILE A 100 10.44 -10.52 7.55
N SER A 101 10.27 -11.64 8.27
CA SER A 101 11.23 -12.08 9.29
C SER A 101 12.62 -12.32 8.72
N TYR A 102 12.70 -12.95 7.54
CA TYR A 102 13.96 -13.17 6.84
C TYR A 102 14.62 -11.83 6.44
N LEU A 103 13.87 -10.93 5.80
CA LEU A 103 14.38 -9.63 5.38
C LEU A 103 14.84 -8.80 6.58
N ALA A 104 14.09 -8.78 7.68
CA ALA A 104 14.47 -8.05 8.87
C ALA A 104 15.75 -8.58 9.52
N LYS A 105 15.98 -9.88 9.51
CA LYS A 105 17.23 -10.48 10.02
C LYS A 105 18.42 -10.21 9.10
N LYS A 106 18.21 -10.18 7.79
CA LYS A 106 19.26 -9.95 6.80
C LYS A 106 19.65 -8.48 6.70
N TYR A 107 18.68 -7.58 6.84
CA TYR A 107 18.84 -6.14 6.77
C TYR A 107 18.59 -5.52 8.15
N ASP A 108 19.45 -5.85 9.09
CA ASP A 108 19.33 -5.47 10.51
C ASP A 108 19.54 -3.97 10.76
N ASP A 109 20.13 -3.27 9.79
CA ASP A 109 20.31 -1.82 9.77
C ASP A 109 19.11 -1.07 9.17
N HIS A 110 18.09 -1.77 8.66
CA HIS A 110 16.83 -1.22 8.16
C HIS A 110 15.75 -1.28 9.24
N ILE A 111 14.82 -0.31 9.22
CA ILE A 111 13.66 -0.30 10.10
C ILE A 111 12.40 -0.75 9.36
N PHE A 112 11.71 -1.72 9.92
CA PHE A 112 10.47 -2.27 9.38
C PHE A 112 9.31 -1.77 10.22
N VAL A 113 8.45 -0.91 9.64
CA VAL A 113 7.27 -0.36 10.33
C VAL A 113 6.02 -1.03 9.80
N ILE A 114 5.27 -1.63 10.70
CA ILE A 114 4.09 -2.44 10.39
C ILE A 114 2.88 -1.93 11.18
N PRO A 115 2.04 -1.08 10.61
CA PRO A 115 0.71 -0.81 11.16
C PRO A 115 -0.13 -2.08 11.09
N VAL A 116 -0.32 -2.73 12.23
CA VAL A 116 -0.97 -4.04 12.31
C VAL A 116 -2.49 -3.87 12.34
N HIS A 117 -3.19 -4.51 11.41
CA HIS A 117 -4.64 -4.50 11.37
C HIS A 117 -5.23 -5.13 12.65
N PRO A 118 -6.34 -4.57 13.21
CA PRO A 118 -6.91 -4.99 14.50
C PRO A 118 -7.54 -6.39 14.47
N ASN A 119 -7.74 -6.99 13.28
CA ASN A 119 -8.26 -8.35 13.17
C ASN A 119 -7.40 -9.34 13.97
N PRO A 120 -7.96 -10.08 14.95
CA PRO A 120 -7.21 -11.01 15.80
C PRO A 120 -6.35 -12.00 15.01
N ASN A 121 -6.91 -12.58 13.94
CA ASN A 121 -6.22 -13.57 13.11
C ASN A 121 -4.94 -13.04 12.44
N VAL A 122 -4.86 -11.73 12.20
CA VAL A 122 -3.68 -11.05 11.65
C VAL A 122 -2.77 -10.62 12.79
N LYS A 123 -3.35 -9.93 13.79
CA LYS A 123 -2.62 -9.33 14.90
C LYS A 123 -1.81 -10.37 15.68
N GLU A 124 -2.42 -11.47 16.10
CA GLU A 124 -1.75 -12.51 16.88
C GLU A 124 -0.55 -13.09 16.13
N LYS A 125 -0.69 -13.34 14.84
CA LYS A 125 0.40 -13.89 14.01
C LYS A 125 1.58 -12.92 13.87
N PHE A 126 1.32 -11.63 13.65
CA PHE A 126 2.37 -10.62 13.56
C PHE A 126 3.11 -10.46 14.89
N TYR A 127 2.36 -10.29 15.99
CA TYR A 127 2.98 -10.09 17.30
C TYR A 127 3.75 -11.33 17.77
N SER A 128 3.17 -12.52 17.66
CA SER A 128 3.83 -13.75 18.14
C SER A 128 5.12 -14.12 17.39
N ARG A 129 5.30 -13.61 16.16
CA ARG A 129 6.41 -14.05 15.29
C ARG A 129 7.44 -12.96 14.99
N LEU A 130 7.08 -11.69 15.18
CA LEU A 130 7.94 -10.58 14.79
C LEU A 130 8.31 -9.65 15.97
N SER A 131 7.66 -9.74 17.13
CA SER A 131 7.90 -8.85 18.27
C SER A 131 9.33 -8.87 18.81
N ASP A 132 10.03 -10.01 18.65
CA ASP A 132 11.39 -10.18 19.17
C ASP A 132 12.47 -9.57 18.27
N LEU A 133 12.10 -9.14 17.07
CA LEU A 133 13.03 -8.52 16.11
C LEU A 133 13.15 -7.02 16.41
N LYS A 134 14.33 -6.58 16.83
CA LYS A 134 14.58 -5.20 17.34
C LYS A 134 14.29 -4.11 16.32
N ASN A 135 14.50 -4.41 15.05
CA ASN A 135 14.30 -3.48 13.94
C ASN A 135 12.89 -3.55 13.34
N ILE A 136 11.98 -4.31 13.93
CA ILE A 136 10.55 -4.32 13.57
C ILE A 136 9.77 -3.49 14.60
N LYS A 137 8.96 -2.57 14.09
CA LYS A 137 8.04 -1.75 14.88
C LYS A 137 6.60 -2.11 14.53
N LEU A 138 5.96 -2.88 15.41
CA LEU A 138 4.55 -3.23 15.30
C LEU A 138 3.71 -2.10 15.92
N LEU A 139 2.97 -1.39 15.10
CA LEU A 139 2.15 -0.26 15.53
C LEU A 139 0.66 -0.63 15.51
N LYS A 140 -0.14 0.10 16.26
CA LYS A 140 -1.60 0.14 16.07
C LYS A 140 -1.93 0.74 14.72
N PRO A 141 -3.16 0.54 14.18
CA PRO A 141 -3.59 1.27 13.00
C PRO A 141 -3.30 2.77 13.12
N LEU A 142 -2.78 3.35 12.07
CA LEU A 142 -2.39 4.76 12.03
C LEU A 142 -3.49 5.60 11.39
N ASP A 143 -3.63 6.83 11.87
CA ASP A 143 -4.39 7.83 11.14
C ASP A 143 -3.69 8.18 9.83
N TYR A 144 -4.46 8.64 8.86
CA TYR A 144 -4.02 8.84 7.48
C TYR A 144 -2.75 9.71 7.34
N PRO A 145 -2.59 10.85 8.02
CA PRO A 145 -1.39 11.67 7.90
C PRO A 145 -0.10 10.94 8.32
N TYR A 146 -0.17 10.11 9.36
CA TYR A 146 0.97 9.32 9.81
C TYR A 146 1.35 8.26 8.78
N LEU A 147 0.36 7.59 8.18
CA LEU A 147 0.61 6.61 7.14
C LEU A 147 1.23 7.26 5.89
N VAL A 148 0.72 8.42 5.47
CA VAL A 148 1.26 9.18 4.35
C VAL A 148 2.72 9.58 4.60
N TYR A 149 3.04 10.00 5.82
CA TYR A 149 4.41 10.33 6.19
C TYR A 149 5.36 9.13 6.05
N LEU A 150 4.92 7.92 6.45
CA LEU A 150 5.70 6.70 6.22
C LEU A 150 5.86 6.39 4.73
N MET A 151 4.78 6.45 3.94
CA MET A 151 4.85 6.19 2.49
C MET A 151 5.81 7.13 1.77
N LYS A 152 5.77 8.42 2.13
CA LYS A 152 6.66 9.45 1.55
C LYS A 152 8.14 9.19 1.83
N ASN A 153 8.47 8.60 2.98
CA ASN A 153 9.84 8.40 3.44
C ASN A 153 10.32 6.94 3.29
N ALA A 154 9.44 6.03 2.85
CA ALA A 154 9.82 4.63 2.70
C ALA A 154 10.81 4.41 1.53
N LYS A 155 11.79 3.56 1.75
CA LYS A 155 12.67 3.00 0.70
C LYS A 155 11.94 1.92 -0.10
N LEU A 156 11.05 1.19 0.59
CA LEU A 156 10.28 0.10 0.03
C LEU A 156 8.93 0.00 0.75
N ILE A 157 7.88 -0.26 0.01
CA ILE A 157 6.56 -0.60 0.56
C ILE A 157 6.23 -2.05 0.19
N LEU A 158 5.84 -2.86 1.18
CA LEU A 158 5.24 -4.18 1.01
C LEU A 158 3.77 -4.07 1.40
N THR A 159 2.83 -4.28 0.46
CA THR A 159 1.41 -4.03 0.76
C THR A 159 0.46 -4.99 0.04
N ASP A 160 -0.69 -5.27 0.67
CA ASP A 160 -1.85 -5.85 0.00
C ASP A 160 -3.03 -4.85 -0.09
N SER A 161 -2.83 -3.61 0.37
CA SER A 161 -3.84 -2.56 0.37
C SER A 161 -4.05 -1.95 -1.03
N GLY A 162 -5.33 -1.83 -1.44
CA GLY A 162 -5.68 -1.12 -2.68
C GLY A 162 -5.35 0.37 -2.64
N GLY A 163 -5.68 1.05 -1.53
CA GLY A 163 -5.40 2.49 -1.38
C GLY A 163 -3.91 2.80 -1.48
N ILE A 164 -3.06 2.04 -0.80
CA ILE A 164 -1.61 2.25 -0.87
C ILE A 164 -1.08 2.03 -2.30
N GLN A 165 -1.65 1.10 -3.08
CA GLN A 165 -1.28 0.92 -4.48
C GLN A 165 -1.61 2.14 -5.35
N GLU A 166 -2.65 2.88 -5.02
CA GLU A 166 -3.04 4.11 -5.70
C GLU A 166 -2.16 5.31 -5.29
N GLU A 167 -1.77 5.37 -4.02
CA GLU A 167 -1.09 6.52 -3.42
C GLU A 167 0.45 6.45 -3.53
N ALA A 168 1.05 5.27 -3.35
CA ALA A 168 2.50 5.08 -3.33
C ALA A 168 3.22 5.55 -4.61
N PRO A 169 2.66 5.41 -5.83
CA PRO A 169 3.26 5.94 -7.05
C PRO A 169 3.51 7.45 -7.02
N SER A 170 2.67 8.21 -6.30
CA SER A 170 2.83 9.67 -6.16
C SER A 170 4.11 10.07 -5.41
N PHE A 171 4.70 9.15 -4.67
CA PHE A 171 5.96 9.33 -3.95
C PHE A 171 7.15 8.68 -4.68
N ALA A 172 6.94 8.11 -5.87
CA ALA A 172 7.92 7.29 -6.60
C ALA A 172 8.55 6.20 -5.72
N CYS A 173 7.81 5.70 -4.72
CA CYS A 173 8.29 4.70 -3.79
C CYS A 173 8.10 3.29 -4.37
N PRO A 174 9.17 2.49 -4.52
CA PRO A 174 9.08 1.11 -4.96
C PRO A 174 8.09 0.32 -4.08
N THR A 175 7.11 -0.31 -4.73
CA THR A 175 6.02 -1.00 -4.02
C THR A 175 5.89 -2.43 -4.50
N LEU A 176 6.03 -3.40 -3.58
CA LEU A 176 5.76 -4.80 -3.83
C LEU A 176 4.35 -5.15 -3.34
N VAL A 177 3.50 -5.52 -4.27
CA VAL A 177 2.10 -5.81 -4.03
C VAL A 177 1.94 -7.30 -3.73
N MET A 178 1.62 -7.63 -2.48
CA MET A 178 1.46 -8.98 -1.96
C MET A 178 0.06 -9.56 -2.31
N ARG A 179 -0.32 -9.41 -3.58
CA ARG A 179 -1.55 -9.95 -4.19
C ARG A 179 -1.19 -10.68 -5.47
N TYR A 180 -2.02 -11.65 -5.86
CA TYR A 180 -1.84 -12.37 -7.13
C TYR A 180 -2.44 -11.60 -8.31
N GLU A 181 -3.49 -10.81 -8.04
CA GLU A 181 -4.18 -9.97 -9.01
C GLU A 181 -4.45 -8.59 -8.41
N THR A 182 -4.51 -7.57 -9.26
CA THR A 182 -4.93 -6.23 -8.86
C THR A 182 -5.68 -5.55 -10.01
N GLU A 183 -6.70 -4.79 -9.65
CA GLU A 183 -7.42 -3.88 -10.53
C GLU A 183 -6.69 -2.53 -10.72
N ARG A 184 -5.66 -2.28 -9.91
CA ARG A 184 -4.86 -1.03 -9.91
C ARG A 184 -3.59 -1.24 -10.70
N LYS A 185 -3.68 -1.02 -12.01
CA LYS A 185 -2.58 -1.32 -12.94
C LYS A 185 -1.63 -0.14 -13.14
N GLU A 186 -2.05 1.06 -12.79
CA GLU A 186 -1.32 2.30 -13.06
C GLU A 186 0.11 2.28 -12.50
N GLY A 187 0.28 1.88 -11.23
CA GLY A 187 1.60 1.76 -10.61
C GLY A 187 2.48 0.67 -11.21
N ILE A 188 1.85 -0.39 -11.77
CA ILE A 188 2.57 -1.50 -12.44
C ILE A 188 3.04 -1.04 -13.82
N GLU A 189 2.18 -0.35 -14.58
CA GLU A 189 2.47 0.13 -15.92
C GLU A 189 3.62 1.13 -15.95
N VAL A 190 3.72 1.99 -14.93
CA VAL A 190 4.86 2.92 -14.77
C VAL A 190 6.07 2.30 -14.07
N GLY A 191 6.01 1.02 -13.67
CA GLY A 191 7.14 0.29 -13.10
C GLY A 191 7.47 0.60 -11.65
N VAL A 192 6.66 1.38 -10.94
CA VAL A 192 6.83 1.70 -9.50
C VAL A 192 6.33 0.55 -8.63
N SER A 193 5.30 -0.15 -9.07
CA SER A 193 4.70 -1.27 -8.34
C SER A 193 4.93 -2.60 -9.05
N LYS A 194 5.07 -3.70 -8.27
CA LYS A 194 5.23 -5.06 -8.79
C LYS A 194 4.41 -6.06 -8.01
N LEU A 195 3.64 -6.90 -8.72
CA LEU A 195 2.92 -8.02 -8.11
C LEU A 195 3.89 -9.15 -7.72
N VAL A 196 3.88 -9.51 -6.44
CA VAL A 196 4.71 -10.59 -5.89
C VAL A 196 3.88 -11.71 -5.27
N GLY A 197 2.57 -11.49 -5.09
CA GLY A 197 1.71 -12.46 -4.40
C GLY A 197 2.08 -12.62 -2.92
N ALA A 198 1.41 -13.55 -2.25
CA ALA A 198 1.81 -14.03 -0.94
C ALA A 198 2.83 -15.17 -1.11
N ASP A 199 3.89 -14.90 -1.87
CA ASP A 199 4.93 -15.86 -2.27
C ASP A 199 6.26 -15.45 -1.62
N TYR A 200 6.75 -16.29 -0.71
CA TYR A 200 7.96 -16.02 0.06
C TYR A 200 9.17 -15.70 -0.84
N ASP A 201 9.44 -16.55 -1.84
CA ASP A 201 10.63 -16.43 -2.67
C ASP A 201 10.58 -15.16 -3.54
N LYS A 202 9.41 -14.83 -4.08
CA LYS A 202 9.21 -13.61 -4.88
C LYS A 202 9.33 -12.35 -4.03
N ILE A 203 8.71 -12.34 -2.83
CA ILE A 203 8.80 -11.19 -1.91
C ILE A 203 10.26 -10.94 -1.58
N VAL A 204 11.00 -11.97 -1.18
CA VAL A 204 12.41 -11.85 -0.82
C VAL A 204 13.25 -11.40 -2.01
N ALA A 205 13.16 -12.09 -3.14
CA ALA A 205 13.99 -11.80 -4.32
C ALA A 205 13.77 -10.36 -4.85
N GLU A 206 12.52 -9.89 -4.90
CA GLU A 206 12.24 -8.55 -5.40
C GLU A 206 12.59 -7.46 -4.37
N ALA A 207 12.36 -7.72 -3.07
CA ALA A 207 12.80 -6.80 -2.02
C ALA A 207 14.33 -6.63 -2.02
N GLU A 208 15.09 -7.72 -2.12
CA GLU A 208 16.54 -7.67 -2.17
C GLU A 208 17.08 -6.85 -3.34
N LYS A 209 16.46 -6.94 -4.53
CA LYS A 209 16.84 -6.10 -5.69
C LYS A 209 16.70 -4.62 -5.41
N ILE A 210 15.73 -4.23 -4.59
CA ILE A 210 15.47 -2.81 -4.24
C ILE A 210 16.41 -2.39 -3.10
N LEU A 211 16.56 -3.23 -2.06
CA LEU A 211 17.32 -2.90 -0.87
C LEU A 211 18.83 -2.84 -1.13
N THR A 212 19.34 -3.60 -2.11
CA THR A 212 20.76 -3.60 -2.50
C THR A 212 21.15 -2.48 -3.46
N LYS A 213 20.17 -1.77 -4.06
CA LYS A 213 20.47 -0.63 -4.92
C LYS A 213 20.77 0.62 -4.09
N ASP A 214 21.84 1.31 -4.47
CA ASP A 214 22.15 2.64 -3.92
C ASP A 214 21.09 3.66 -4.34
N ILE A 215 20.57 4.44 -3.39
CA ILE A 215 19.45 5.39 -3.57
C ILE A 215 19.76 6.49 -4.58
N SER A 216 21.03 6.75 -4.85
CA SER A 216 21.47 7.79 -5.80
C SER A 216 20.97 7.60 -7.24
N GLN A 217 20.40 6.44 -7.58
CA GLN A 217 19.94 6.10 -8.93
C GLN A 217 18.42 5.89 -9.07
N THR A 218 17.62 6.07 -8.02
CA THR A 218 16.23 5.61 -8.02
C THR A 218 15.15 6.71 -7.85
N ARG A 219 15.55 7.94 -7.55
CA ARG A 219 14.61 9.08 -7.51
C ARG A 219 14.89 9.97 -8.71
N LEU A 220 14.11 9.77 -9.76
CA LEU A 220 13.96 10.72 -10.89
C LEU A 220 12.90 11.74 -10.54
#